data_801750fd692e72b25e7566b21bdec888
#
_entry.id   801750fd692e72b25e7566b21bdec888
#
_cell.length_a   1.000
_cell.length_b   1.000
_cell.length_c   1.000
_cell.angle_alpha   90.00
_cell.angle_beta   90.00
_cell.angle_gamma   90.00
#
_symmetry.space_group_name_H-M   'P 1'
#
loop_
_entity.id
_entity.type
_entity.pdbx_description
1 polymer ?
#
loop_
_entity_poly.entity_id
_entity_poly.type
_entity_poly.pdbx_seq_one_letter_code
_entity_poly.pdbx_strand_id
1 'polypeptide(L)'
;FKYEDLNKSPLFGRGKIKVGFYRDWILEFSYTPSLEIKGAKPKNLYGLAMSKQIFKNDSVNLGLRLYALSGSAIADVTCSEAVVNQPLYSPGNPSGCIATSKDKIDLSHRGFELVFAQPQTDAKFKPWASIATTRIDPSVRIDAQLELTREIAFVETKGTLQTLNFGVNYQLSEDLM
;
A
#
# COMPACT_ATOMS: atom_id res chain seq x y z
N PHE A 1 29.11 -0.20 -0.35
CA PHE A 1 27.79 -0.22 -1.02
C PHE A 1 27.03 -1.41 -0.43
N LYS A 2 25.96 -1.12 0.31
CA LYS A 2 25.05 -2.13 0.85
C LYS A 2 24.21 -2.66 -0.30
N TYR A 3 24.30 -3.94 -0.61
CA TYR A 3 23.40 -4.59 -1.56
C TYR A 3 22.05 -4.77 -0.86
N GLU A 4 21.12 -3.87 -1.09
CA GLU A 4 19.73 -4.05 -0.68
C GLU A 4 19.06 -4.93 -1.74
N ASP A 5 18.51 -6.06 -1.32
CA ASP A 5 17.72 -6.92 -2.20
C ASP A 5 16.33 -6.30 -2.40
N LEU A 6 16.27 -5.35 -3.32
CA LEU A 6 15.02 -4.66 -3.71
C LEU A 6 14.00 -5.57 -4.40
N ASN A 7 14.36 -6.82 -4.71
CA ASN A 7 13.46 -7.80 -5.32
C ASN A 7 12.47 -8.45 -4.36
N LYS A 8 12.56 -8.16 -3.07
CA LYS A 8 11.58 -8.59 -2.06
C LYS A 8 10.42 -7.62 -1.95
N SER A 9 9.74 -7.31 -3.06
CA SER A 9 8.45 -6.63 -2.98
C SER A 9 7.37 -7.65 -2.63
N PRO A 10 6.92 -7.75 -1.37
CA PRO A 10 5.90 -8.70 -0.99
C PRO A 10 4.57 -8.28 -1.63
N LEU A 11 4.02 -9.15 -2.44
CA LEU A 11 2.71 -8.96 -3.04
C LEU A 11 1.66 -9.37 -2.01
N PHE A 12 1.13 -8.40 -1.25
CA PHE A 12 0.06 -8.66 -0.29
C PHE A 12 -1.31 -8.53 -0.95
N GLY A 13 -2.10 -9.60 -0.89
CA GLY A 13 -3.51 -9.53 -1.23
C GLY A 13 -4.26 -8.65 -0.20
N ARG A 14 -5.04 -7.68 -0.68
CA ARG A 14 -5.89 -6.83 0.15
C ARG A 14 -7.35 -7.04 -0.22
N GLY A 15 -8.11 -7.68 0.69
CA GLY A 15 -9.55 -7.79 0.57
C GLY A 15 -10.22 -6.42 0.69
N LYS A 16 -11.28 -6.18 -0.10
CA LYS A 16 -12.06 -4.95 -0.09
C LYS A 16 -13.54 -5.26 -0.08
N ILE A 17 -14.28 -4.53 0.74
CA ILE A 17 -15.73 -4.53 0.77
C ILE A 17 -16.20 -3.10 0.48
N LYS A 18 -17.14 -2.96 -0.45
CA LYS A 18 -17.77 -1.68 -0.79
C LYS A 18 -19.26 -1.78 -0.55
N VAL A 19 -19.80 -0.80 0.14
CA VAL A 19 -21.23 -0.71 0.45
C VAL A 19 -21.74 0.65 -0.05
N GLY A 20 -22.68 0.59 -0.98
CA GLY A 20 -23.44 1.76 -1.42
C GLY A 20 -24.58 2.04 -0.46
N PHE A 21 -24.85 3.29 -0.16
CA PHE A 21 -25.95 3.72 0.68
C PHE A 21 -26.56 5.06 0.18
N TYR A 22 -27.46 5.61 0.94
CA TYR A 22 -28.27 6.76 0.58
C TYR A 22 -27.54 7.89 -0.18
N ARG A 23 -28.13 8.39 -1.29
CA ARG A 23 -27.66 9.51 -2.12
C ARG A 23 -26.25 9.35 -2.71
N ASP A 24 -25.98 8.22 -3.33
CA ASP A 24 -24.73 7.95 -4.07
C ASP A 24 -23.45 7.98 -3.21
N TRP A 25 -23.58 7.73 -1.91
CA TRP A 25 -22.44 7.50 -1.05
C TRP A 25 -21.99 6.04 -1.12
N ILE A 26 -20.69 5.83 -1.15
CA ILE A 26 -20.05 4.52 -1.09
C ILE A 26 -19.05 4.53 0.04
N LEU A 27 -19.15 3.57 0.95
CA LEU A 27 -18.14 3.28 1.96
C LEU A 27 -17.33 2.08 1.52
N GLU A 28 -16.01 2.18 1.60
CA GLU A 28 -15.07 1.10 1.30
C GLU A 28 -14.27 0.79 2.55
N PHE A 29 -14.23 -0.47 2.92
CA PHE A 29 -13.32 -1.02 3.93
C PHE A 29 -12.36 -1.98 3.25
N SER A 30 -11.08 -1.94 3.63
CA SER A 30 -10.08 -2.87 3.12
C SER A 30 -9.18 -3.37 4.25
N TYR A 31 -8.78 -4.63 4.14
CA TYR A 31 -7.93 -5.29 5.12
C TYR A 31 -6.91 -6.20 4.42
N THR A 32 -5.67 -6.13 4.88
CA THR A 32 -4.61 -7.04 4.46
C THR A 32 -4.35 -8.03 5.59
N PRO A 33 -4.60 -9.33 5.37
CA PRO A 33 -4.39 -10.35 6.38
C PRO A 33 -2.91 -10.46 6.74
N SER A 34 -2.64 -10.86 7.99
CA SER A 34 -1.28 -11.00 8.53
C SER A 34 -0.66 -12.33 8.06
N LEU A 35 -0.44 -12.45 6.75
CA LEU A 35 0.24 -13.60 6.14
C LEU A 35 1.70 -13.24 5.90
N GLU A 36 2.60 -14.08 6.37
CA GLU A 36 4.03 -13.89 6.14
C GLU A 36 4.40 -14.36 4.73
N ILE A 37 5.04 -13.49 3.96
CA ILE A 37 5.51 -13.77 2.61
C ILE A 37 6.96 -13.29 2.49
N LYS A 38 7.87 -14.23 2.25
CA LYS A 38 9.30 -13.96 2.05
C LYS A 38 9.92 -13.07 3.18
N GLY A 39 9.65 -13.39 4.44
CA GLY A 39 10.19 -12.66 5.59
C GLY A 39 9.46 -11.34 5.90
N ALA A 40 8.44 -10.97 5.13
CA ALA A 40 7.62 -9.79 5.40
C ALA A 40 6.23 -10.18 5.86
N LYS A 41 5.76 -9.57 6.95
CA LYS A 41 4.47 -9.86 7.58
C LYS A 41 3.70 -8.56 7.84
N PRO A 42 2.60 -8.33 7.13
CA PRO A 42 1.72 -7.21 7.46
C PRO A 42 1.06 -7.43 8.82
N LYS A 43 0.88 -6.33 9.56
CA LYS A 43 0.23 -6.34 10.86
C LYS A 43 -0.76 -5.19 10.95
N ASN A 44 -2.05 -5.54 11.15
CA ASN A 44 -3.13 -4.55 11.30
C ASN A 44 -3.17 -3.52 10.15
N LEU A 45 -2.96 -3.95 8.91
CA LEU A 45 -3.02 -3.08 7.76
C LEU A 45 -4.46 -3.01 7.25
N TYR A 46 -5.12 -1.89 7.51
CA TYR A 46 -6.51 -1.63 7.12
C TYR A 46 -6.64 -0.27 6.43
N GLY A 47 -7.62 -0.18 5.57
CA GLY A 47 -7.95 1.05 4.88
C GLY A 47 -9.45 1.32 4.94
N LEU A 48 -9.79 2.60 5.02
CA LEU A 48 -11.14 3.12 4.95
C LEU A 48 -11.20 4.15 3.83
N ALA A 49 -12.26 4.13 3.04
CA ALA A 49 -12.53 5.19 2.09
C ALA A 49 -14.01 5.48 2.02
N MET A 50 -14.34 6.73 1.72
CA MET A 50 -15.69 7.21 1.50
C MET A 50 -15.72 7.98 0.19
N SER A 51 -16.65 7.63 -0.68
CA SER A 51 -16.80 8.24 -1.99
C SER A 51 -18.20 8.78 -2.18
N LYS A 52 -18.32 9.86 -2.94
CA LYS A 52 -19.60 10.45 -3.33
C LYS A 52 -19.53 10.94 -4.76
N GLN A 53 -20.57 10.68 -5.52
CA GLN A 53 -20.77 11.36 -6.80
C GLN A 53 -21.24 12.79 -6.51
N ILE A 54 -20.45 13.78 -6.94
CA ILE A 54 -20.69 15.20 -6.66
C ILE A 54 -21.32 15.92 -7.86
N PHE A 55 -21.12 15.38 -9.06
CA PHE A 55 -21.70 15.91 -10.28
C PHE A 55 -21.97 14.80 -11.28
N LYS A 56 -23.10 14.91 -12.00
CA LYS A 56 -23.51 13.96 -13.05
C LYS A 56 -24.23 14.71 -14.15
N ASN A 57 -23.79 14.52 -15.38
CA ASN A 57 -24.52 14.91 -16.58
C ASN A 57 -24.34 13.84 -17.68
N ASP A 58 -24.85 14.10 -18.86
CA ASP A 58 -24.83 13.15 -19.99
C ASP A 58 -23.42 12.93 -20.58
N SER A 59 -22.45 13.79 -20.23
CA SER A 59 -21.10 13.74 -20.79
C SER A 59 -20.06 13.25 -19.78
N VAL A 60 -20.22 13.57 -18.49
CA VAL A 60 -19.23 13.23 -17.46
C VAL A 60 -19.86 13.03 -16.08
N ASN A 61 -19.35 12.08 -15.35
CA ASN A 61 -19.57 11.89 -13.92
C ASN A 61 -18.33 12.32 -13.15
N LEU A 62 -18.51 13.14 -12.11
CA LEU A 62 -17.44 13.56 -11.21
C LEU A 62 -17.71 12.99 -9.82
N GLY A 63 -16.73 12.26 -9.29
CA GLY A 63 -16.73 11.70 -7.94
C GLY A 63 -15.63 12.29 -7.07
N LEU A 64 -15.91 12.44 -5.80
CA LEU A 64 -14.93 12.74 -4.77
C LEU A 64 -14.76 11.51 -3.89
N ARG A 65 -13.50 11.13 -3.61
CA ARG A 65 -13.15 10.04 -2.72
C ARG A 65 -12.17 10.54 -1.66
N LEU A 66 -12.49 10.31 -0.40
CA LEU A 66 -11.60 10.50 0.75
C LEU A 66 -11.14 9.13 1.22
N TYR A 67 -9.88 9.00 1.57
CA TYR A 67 -9.34 7.71 2.00
C TYR A 67 -8.24 7.85 3.05
N ALA A 68 -8.14 6.83 3.87
CA ALA A 68 -7.06 6.64 4.82
C ALA A 68 -6.64 5.17 4.86
N LEU A 69 -5.36 4.91 5.03
CA LEU A 69 -4.79 3.60 5.27
C LEU A 69 -3.82 3.71 6.44
N SER A 70 -3.89 2.74 7.34
CA SER A 70 -3.01 2.66 8.49
C SER A 70 -2.67 1.21 8.80
N GLY A 71 -1.49 1.01 9.34
CA GLY A 71 -1.03 -0.30 9.79
C GLY A 71 0.48 -0.39 9.78
N SER A 72 0.98 -1.59 9.99
CA SER A 72 2.41 -1.84 9.99
C SER A 72 2.76 -3.11 9.23
N ALA A 73 4.03 -3.23 8.86
CA ALA A 73 4.64 -4.46 8.38
C ALA A 73 5.93 -4.71 9.16
N ILE A 74 6.21 -5.97 9.43
CA ILE A 74 7.49 -6.41 10.00
C ILE A 74 8.22 -7.16 8.90
N ALA A 75 9.51 -6.88 8.72
CA ALA A 75 10.33 -7.56 7.73
C ALA A 75 11.80 -7.63 8.21
N ASP A 76 12.54 -8.56 7.67
CA ASP A 76 13.97 -8.75 7.92
C ASP A 76 14.83 -7.99 6.87
N VAL A 77 14.63 -6.68 6.77
CA VAL A 77 15.27 -5.85 5.72
C VAL A 77 16.74 -5.62 5.98
N THR A 78 17.11 -5.31 7.23
CA THR A 78 18.50 -4.96 7.59
C THR A 78 19.39 -6.18 7.67
N CYS A 79 18.95 -7.25 8.34
CA CYS A 79 19.63 -8.52 8.43
C CYS A 79 18.68 -9.62 7.94
N SER A 80 18.68 -9.89 6.65
CA SER A 80 17.86 -10.96 6.08
C SER A 80 18.47 -12.33 6.36
N GLU A 81 17.66 -13.38 6.27
CA GLU A 81 18.12 -14.76 6.42
C GLU A 81 19.30 -15.09 5.47
N ALA A 82 19.26 -14.58 4.24
CA ALA A 82 20.31 -14.75 3.27
C ALA A 82 21.65 -14.09 3.70
N VAL A 83 21.59 -12.98 4.42
CA VAL A 83 22.75 -12.28 4.96
C VAL A 83 23.31 -13.00 6.18
N VAL A 84 22.46 -13.41 7.12
CA VAL A 84 22.86 -14.10 8.37
C VAL A 84 23.57 -15.42 8.09
N ASN A 85 23.20 -16.12 7.00
CA ASN A 85 23.83 -17.38 6.59
C ASN A 85 25.20 -17.20 5.92
N GLN A 86 25.70 -15.97 5.74
CA GLN A 86 27.02 -15.68 5.22
C GLN A 86 28.03 -15.52 6.36
N PRO A 87 29.35 -15.82 6.12
CA PRO A 87 30.37 -15.56 7.11
C PRO A 87 30.40 -14.09 7.55
N LEU A 88 30.63 -13.87 8.85
CA LEU A 88 30.72 -12.53 9.42
C LEU A 88 31.76 -11.69 8.69
N TYR A 89 31.45 -10.43 8.45
CA TYR A 89 32.29 -9.44 7.78
C TYR A 89 32.77 -9.82 6.37
N SER A 90 32.13 -10.85 5.77
CA SER A 90 32.32 -11.16 4.35
C SER A 90 31.56 -10.15 3.47
N PRO A 91 31.84 -10.14 2.14
CA PRO A 91 31.06 -9.30 1.21
C PRO A 91 29.55 -9.55 1.25
N GLY A 92 29.10 -10.74 1.64
CA GLY A 92 27.68 -11.10 1.80
C GLY A 92 27.08 -10.70 3.17
N ASN A 93 27.91 -10.43 4.18
CA ASN A 93 27.51 -10.01 5.52
C ASN A 93 28.46 -8.93 6.09
N PRO A 94 28.58 -7.77 5.43
CA PRO A 94 29.57 -6.77 5.79
C PRO A 94 29.29 -6.11 7.15
N SER A 95 28.07 -6.15 7.63
CA SER A 95 27.65 -5.57 8.91
C SER A 95 27.79 -6.54 10.09
N GLY A 96 28.13 -7.82 9.85
CA GLY A 96 28.24 -8.82 10.91
C GLY A 96 26.90 -9.17 11.55
N CYS A 97 25.85 -9.35 10.74
CA CYS A 97 24.54 -9.81 11.21
C CYS A 97 24.63 -11.23 11.77
N ILE A 98 24.21 -11.44 13.02
CA ILE A 98 24.17 -12.76 13.68
C ILE A 98 22.78 -13.35 13.81
N ALA A 99 21.73 -12.53 13.64
CA ALA A 99 20.34 -12.94 13.63
C ALA A 99 19.53 -12.08 12.65
N THR A 100 18.41 -12.63 12.16
CA THR A 100 17.47 -11.87 11.31
C THR A 100 16.93 -10.67 12.06
N SER A 101 16.86 -9.51 11.37
CA SER A 101 16.32 -8.29 11.96
C SER A 101 14.79 -8.37 12.10
N LYS A 102 14.26 -7.55 12.99
CA LYS A 102 12.81 -7.36 13.18
C LYS A 102 12.44 -5.91 12.87
N ASP A 103 12.72 -5.52 11.64
CA ASP A 103 12.46 -4.15 11.21
C ASP A 103 10.95 -3.94 11.07
N LYS A 104 10.46 -2.84 11.63
CA LYS A 104 9.05 -2.49 11.58
C LYS A 104 8.85 -1.24 10.75
N ILE A 105 7.96 -1.33 9.78
CA ILE A 105 7.52 -0.20 8.97
C ILE A 105 6.08 0.12 9.38
N ASP A 106 5.84 1.30 9.94
CA ASP A 106 4.52 1.83 10.18
C ASP A 106 4.10 2.66 8.97
N LEU A 107 2.93 2.34 8.42
CA LEU A 107 2.37 2.99 7.24
C LEU A 107 1.16 3.81 7.68
N SER A 108 1.18 5.09 7.37
CA SER A 108 0.03 5.97 7.52
C SER A 108 -0.07 6.85 6.29
N HIS A 109 -1.16 6.74 5.56
CA HIS A 109 -1.45 7.69 4.50
C HIS A 109 -2.93 8.00 4.42
N ARG A 110 -3.21 9.23 4.04
CA ARG A 110 -4.55 9.77 3.87
C ARG A 110 -4.57 10.74 2.72
N GLY A 111 -5.68 10.80 2.03
CA GLY A 111 -5.78 11.67 0.87
C GLY A 111 -7.19 11.84 0.36
N PHE A 112 -7.26 12.58 -0.70
CA PHE A 112 -8.47 12.72 -1.49
C PHE A 112 -8.17 12.50 -2.98
N GLU A 113 -9.20 12.11 -3.71
CA GLU A 113 -9.13 11.79 -5.12
C GLU A 113 -10.38 12.34 -5.81
N LEU A 114 -10.19 13.04 -6.91
CA LEU A 114 -11.24 13.43 -7.84
C LEU A 114 -11.24 12.44 -9.00
N VAL A 115 -12.37 11.80 -9.24
CA VAL A 115 -12.55 10.77 -10.27
C VAL A 115 -13.48 11.30 -11.35
N PHE A 116 -13.00 11.31 -12.57
CA PHE A 116 -13.75 11.64 -13.78
C PHE A 116 -14.04 10.35 -14.51
N ALA A 117 -15.30 10.07 -14.78
CA ALA A 117 -15.71 8.86 -15.46
C ALA A 117 -16.76 9.18 -16.53
N GLN A 118 -16.78 8.41 -17.61
CA GLN A 118 -17.86 8.46 -18.57
C GLN A 118 -19.17 8.06 -17.89
N PRO A 119 -20.31 8.72 -18.20
CA PRO A 119 -21.62 8.31 -17.70
C PRO A 119 -21.91 6.85 -18.01
N GLN A 120 -22.79 6.25 -17.21
CA GLN A 120 -23.31 4.91 -17.51
C GLN A 120 -24.16 4.98 -18.79
N THR A 121 -23.52 4.69 -19.91
CA THR A 121 -24.15 4.40 -21.20
C THR A 121 -24.08 2.89 -21.42
N ASP A 122 -24.78 2.37 -22.43
CA ASP A 122 -24.70 0.95 -22.84
C ASP A 122 -23.34 0.57 -23.44
N ALA A 123 -22.37 1.46 -23.38
CA ALA A 123 -21.02 1.21 -23.85
C ALA A 123 -20.33 0.16 -22.97
N LYS A 124 -19.77 -0.88 -23.62
CA LYS A 124 -19.01 -1.94 -22.95
C LYS A 124 -17.73 -1.43 -22.30
N PHE A 125 -17.14 -0.36 -22.84
CA PHE A 125 -15.91 0.28 -22.33
C PHE A 125 -16.28 1.60 -21.65
N LYS A 126 -15.91 1.73 -20.39
CA LYS A 126 -16.17 2.93 -19.57
C LYS A 126 -14.84 3.49 -19.07
N PRO A 127 -14.23 4.42 -19.82
CA PRO A 127 -12.98 5.04 -19.41
C PRO A 127 -13.18 5.94 -18.18
N TRP A 128 -12.14 6.03 -17.38
CA TRP A 128 -12.08 6.93 -16.24
C TRP A 128 -10.66 7.48 -16.07
N ALA A 129 -10.55 8.63 -15.42
CA ALA A 129 -9.31 9.24 -14.99
C ALA A 129 -9.46 9.76 -13.57
N SER A 130 -8.37 9.85 -12.81
CA SER A 130 -8.43 10.49 -11.50
C SER A 130 -7.16 11.27 -11.17
N ILE A 131 -7.33 12.29 -10.35
CA ILE A 131 -6.23 13.05 -9.74
C ILE A 131 -6.35 12.88 -8.23
N ALA A 132 -5.27 12.44 -7.59
CA ALA A 132 -5.25 12.26 -6.15
C ALA A 132 -4.11 13.02 -5.49
N THR A 133 -4.37 13.49 -4.27
CA THR A 133 -3.35 14.03 -3.38
C THR A 133 -3.34 13.19 -2.12
N THR A 134 -2.18 12.61 -1.81
CA THR A 134 -1.98 11.71 -0.67
C THR A 134 -0.88 12.26 0.23
N ARG A 135 -1.18 12.46 1.48
CA ARG A 135 -0.18 12.67 2.52
C ARG A 135 0.30 11.33 3.03
N ILE A 136 1.61 11.15 3.07
CA ILE A 136 2.29 9.93 3.48
C ILE A 136 3.14 10.27 4.69
N ASP A 137 2.93 9.55 5.79
CA ASP A 137 3.69 9.70 7.04
C ASP A 137 4.23 8.30 7.45
N PRO A 138 5.17 7.68 6.72
CA PRO A 138 5.75 6.40 7.10
C PRO A 138 6.83 6.60 8.17
N SER A 139 6.96 5.60 9.06
CA SER A 139 8.09 5.48 9.96
C SER A 139 8.71 4.09 9.87
N VAL A 140 10.02 4.02 9.99
CA VAL A 140 10.79 2.78 9.95
C VAL A 140 11.57 2.66 11.24
N ARG A 141 11.38 1.56 11.95
CA ARG A 141 12.20 1.17 13.08
C ARG A 141 13.07 -0.01 12.66
N ILE A 142 14.35 0.17 12.69
CA ILE A 142 15.35 -0.86 12.49
C ILE A 142 15.69 -1.48 13.85
N ASP A 143 15.74 -2.81 13.92
CA ASP A 143 16.13 -3.57 15.10
C ASP A 143 16.99 -4.76 14.63
N ALA A 144 18.29 -4.53 14.53
CA ALA A 144 19.25 -5.47 14.01
C ALA A 144 20.26 -5.91 15.10
N GLN A 145 20.50 -7.22 15.20
CA GLN A 145 21.50 -7.79 16.10
C GLN A 145 22.78 -8.11 15.33
N LEU A 146 23.82 -7.37 15.65
CA LEU A 146 25.15 -7.53 15.11
C LEU A 146 26.04 -8.27 16.12
N GLU A 147 27.18 -8.79 15.68
CA GLU A 147 28.10 -9.55 16.56
C GLU A 147 28.54 -8.77 17.81
N LEU A 148 28.86 -7.49 17.64
CA LEU A 148 29.38 -6.65 18.73
C LEU A 148 28.33 -5.76 19.38
N THR A 149 27.19 -5.49 18.70
CA THR A 149 26.20 -4.52 19.16
C THR A 149 24.81 -4.88 18.67
N ARG A 150 23.81 -4.28 19.32
CA ARG A 150 22.43 -4.22 18.79
C ARG A 150 22.18 -2.80 18.29
N GLU A 151 21.85 -2.69 17.01
CA GLU A 151 21.50 -1.40 16.41
C GLU A 151 19.99 -1.20 16.42
N ILE A 152 19.58 -0.10 17.02
CA ILE A 152 18.18 0.38 16.96
C ILE A 152 18.22 1.76 16.34
N ALA A 153 17.60 1.90 15.17
CA ALA A 153 17.44 3.18 14.49
C ALA A 153 15.97 3.45 14.22
N PHE A 154 15.64 4.73 14.20
CA PHE A 154 14.27 5.18 13.92
C PHE A 154 14.33 6.29 12.87
N VAL A 155 13.56 6.12 11.79
CA VAL A 155 13.49 7.07 10.69
C VAL A 155 12.02 7.40 10.44
N GLU A 156 11.68 8.66 10.52
CA GLU A 156 10.38 9.19 10.10
C GLU A 156 10.54 10.06 8.85
N THR A 157 9.60 9.94 7.95
CA THR A 157 9.51 10.86 6.81
C THR A 157 8.07 11.30 6.63
N LYS A 158 7.91 12.49 6.08
CA LYS A 158 6.59 13.05 5.77
C LYS A 158 6.63 13.61 4.37
N GLY A 159 5.62 13.29 3.59
CA GLY A 159 5.56 13.75 2.21
C GLY A 159 4.13 13.90 1.72
N THR A 160 4.00 14.60 0.59
CA THR A 160 2.76 14.69 -0.18
C THR A 160 3.03 14.17 -1.57
N LEU A 161 2.24 13.20 -2.01
CA LEU A 161 2.30 12.60 -3.33
C LEU A 161 1.07 13.06 -4.13
N GLN A 162 1.30 13.50 -5.35
CA GLN A 162 0.24 13.72 -6.33
C GLN A 162 0.31 12.62 -7.38
N THR A 163 -0.84 12.03 -7.69
CA THR A 163 -0.94 10.94 -8.67
C THR A 163 -2.02 11.24 -9.69
N LEU A 164 -1.76 10.83 -10.91
CA LEU A 164 -2.71 10.83 -12.02
C LEU A 164 -2.92 9.38 -12.46
N ASN A 165 -4.17 8.92 -12.45
CA ASN A 165 -4.51 7.55 -12.80
C ASN A 165 -5.47 7.53 -13.99
N PHE A 166 -5.37 6.49 -14.80
CA PHE A 166 -6.26 6.22 -15.91
C PHE A 166 -6.66 4.76 -15.91
N GLY A 167 -7.86 4.48 -16.36
CA GLY A 167 -8.32 3.12 -16.47
C GLY A 167 -9.57 2.99 -17.33
N VAL A 168 -9.95 1.76 -17.58
CA VAL A 168 -11.15 1.38 -18.31
C VAL A 168 -11.88 0.29 -17.55
N ASN A 169 -13.16 0.46 -17.32
CA ASN A 169 -14.03 -0.59 -16.85
C ASN A 169 -14.65 -1.27 -18.06
N TYR A 170 -14.60 -2.59 -18.13
CA TYR A 170 -15.19 -3.38 -19.19
C TYR A 170 -16.32 -4.24 -18.63
N GLN A 171 -17.49 -4.14 -19.24
CA GLN A 171 -18.67 -4.92 -18.87
C GLN A 171 -18.76 -6.15 -19.78
N LEU A 172 -18.59 -7.34 -19.20
CA LEU A 172 -18.54 -8.61 -19.96
C LEU A 172 -19.91 -9.03 -20.50
N SER A 173 -20.98 -8.87 -19.76
CA SER A 173 -22.34 -9.21 -20.16
C SER A 173 -23.35 -8.72 -19.11
N GLU A 174 -24.60 -8.42 -19.53
CA GLU A 174 -25.73 -8.17 -18.61
C GLU A 174 -26.38 -9.47 -18.13
N ASP A 175 -26.08 -10.60 -18.78
CA ASP A 175 -26.77 -11.88 -18.55
C ASP A 175 -26.15 -12.75 -17.45
N LEU A 176 -25.18 -12.24 -16.69
CA LEU A 176 -24.48 -12.95 -15.61
C LEU A 176 -24.78 -12.41 -14.19
N MET A 177 -25.89 -11.68 -14.04
CA MET A 177 -26.41 -11.28 -12.71
C MET A 177 -27.72 -11.97 -12.38
#